data_057565aad19854ac45ed65d019e4a515
#
_entry.id   057565aad19854ac45ed65d019e4a515
#
_cell.length_a   1.000
_cell.length_b   1.000
_cell.length_c   1.000
_cell.angle_alpha   90.00
_cell.angle_beta   90.00
_cell.angle_gamma   90.00
#
_symmetry.space_group_name_H-M   'P 1'
#
loop_
_entity.id
_entity.type
_entity.pdbx_description
1 polymer ?
#
loop_
_entity_poly.entity_id
_entity_poly.type
_entity_poly.pdbx_seq_one_letter_code
_entity_poly.pdbx_strand_id
1 'polypeptide(L)'
;MISIKNTNSIFYIFLFLHLLIWTLVPTLSNVNLPLDTIEALAWGSNLDWGFSKHPPFSAFLVNLVYFVFGSNDWAYYLLSQICLIISFLFIWELSKDFFSNRIYSLLSILILEAIVFFNYTTPEFNVYVGQLPLKAGFVYFFWQSLNTKKLIFWMLTGITGALGVLTHYSFVFIILSLFVYFILFIKKDKKKIIYFLVSLSCFIIILIPHLHWLLENNFQTINYAFNRTGIENKNLFNHLLNPTLFILKQIGILSLFFAVLFLIISIRKIKKIKFYTHENKKLFLLGVNLLPLVLVFFVSLISGAKIRTMWMSTFYLFFGLLFFYYLKNIVNLNKVKKFFYTICFLFFLSPITYLYVSISNDYKRTDFPGKEIARLVQNKWEDNFVNEIKIVVGDEWSAGNLSYHLYSRPIWMNDLKNNASNIKNNQGVIYTGNPKVLKKICPGVFGTIKPYGYCMIGRR
;
A
#
# COMPACT_ATOMS: atom_id res chain seq x y z
N MET A 1 -10.80 -29.48 20.94
CA MET A 1 -9.78 -29.29 19.88
C MET A 1 -10.45 -28.67 18.66
N ILE A 2 -9.84 -27.63 18.05
CA ILE A 2 -10.32 -27.08 16.79
C ILE A 2 -10.00 -28.11 15.70
N SER A 3 -11.01 -28.63 15.01
CA SER A 3 -10.82 -29.60 13.92
C SER A 3 -10.30 -28.93 12.65
N ILE A 4 -9.73 -29.69 11.71
CA ILE A 4 -9.23 -29.15 10.42
C ILE A 4 -10.37 -28.48 9.62
N LYS A 5 -11.60 -29.01 9.66
CA LYS A 5 -12.79 -28.39 9.06
C LYS A 5 -13.07 -27.01 9.68
N ASN A 6 -12.93 -26.88 10.99
CA ASN A 6 -13.19 -25.61 11.69
C ASN A 6 -12.12 -24.53 11.38
N THR A 7 -10.86 -24.91 11.10
CA THR A 7 -9.81 -23.92 10.78
C THR A 7 -10.06 -23.18 9.46
N ASN A 8 -10.53 -23.89 8.42
CA ASN A 8 -10.89 -23.23 7.15
C ASN A 8 -12.08 -22.29 7.34
N SER A 9 -13.13 -22.74 8.04
CA SER A 9 -14.32 -21.91 8.29
C SER A 9 -13.97 -20.67 9.10
N ILE A 10 -13.14 -20.80 10.15
CA ILE A 10 -12.68 -19.65 10.96
C ILE A 10 -11.90 -18.66 10.10
N PHE A 11 -11.02 -19.14 9.21
CA PHE A 11 -10.26 -18.30 8.31
C PHE A 11 -11.16 -17.49 7.38
N TYR A 12 -12.12 -18.12 6.69
CA TYR A 12 -13.01 -17.40 5.77
C TYR A 12 -13.99 -16.47 6.49
N ILE A 13 -14.47 -16.84 7.68
CA ILE A 13 -15.29 -15.95 8.52
C ILE A 13 -14.47 -14.73 8.94
N PHE A 14 -13.22 -14.93 9.36
CA PHE A 14 -12.32 -13.82 9.69
C PHE A 14 -12.13 -12.88 8.50
N LEU A 15 -11.84 -13.39 7.30
CA LEU A 15 -11.68 -12.57 6.10
C LEU A 15 -12.95 -11.78 5.79
N PHE A 16 -14.12 -12.42 5.85
CA PHE A 16 -15.39 -11.78 5.57
C PHE A 16 -15.70 -10.66 6.58
N LEU A 17 -15.54 -10.94 7.87
CA LEU A 17 -15.77 -9.94 8.92
C LEU A 17 -14.76 -8.79 8.84
N HIS A 18 -13.49 -9.07 8.53
CA HIS A 18 -12.47 -8.04 8.35
C HIS A 18 -12.83 -7.11 7.19
N LEU A 19 -13.16 -7.66 6.02
CA LEU A 19 -13.61 -6.91 4.86
C LEU A 19 -14.83 -6.04 5.19
N LEU A 20 -15.83 -6.62 5.85
CA LEU A 20 -17.07 -5.92 6.17
C LEU A 20 -16.82 -4.76 7.15
N ILE A 21 -16.15 -5.02 8.27
CA ILE A 21 -15.92 -4.03 9.34
C ILE A 21 -15.07 -2.88 8.82
N TRP A 22 -13.93 -3.17 8.17
CA TRP A 22 -13.01 -2.15 7.69
C TRP A 22 -13.45 -1.45 6.39
N THR A 23 -14.54 -1.89 5.77
CA THR A 23 -15.26 -1.13 4.74
C THR A 23 -16.31 -0.23 5.38
N LEU A 24 -17.14 -0.76 6.28
CA LEU A 24 -18.28 -0.03 6.84
C LEU A 24 -17.86 1.03 7.86
N VAL A 25 -16.95 0.72 8.77
CA VAL A 25 -16.57 1.67 9.84
C VAL A 25 -16.05 2.99 9.27
N PRO A 26 -15.05 3.05 8.37
CA PRO A 26 -14.61 4.31 7.79
C PRO A 26 -15.67 4.97 6.89
N THR A 27 -16.48 4.18 6.19
CA THR A 27 -17.59 4.74 5.37
C THR A 27 -18.61 5.51 6.21
N LEU A 28 -18.89 5.03 7.43
CA LEU A 28 -19.89 5.64 8.31
C LEU A 28 -19.32 6.77 9.18
N SER A 29 -18.00 6.81 9.38
CA SER A 29 -17.36 7.76 10.30
C SER A 29 -16.59 8.89 9.62
N ASN A 30 -16.27 8.78 8.34
CA ASN A 30 -15.56 9.80 7.57
C ASN A 30 -16.50 10.55 6.63
N VAL A 31 -16.24 11.84 6.42
CA VAL A 31 -16.98 12.71 5.49
C VAL A 31 -16.33 12.72 4.11
N ASN A 32 -15.03 12.42 4.03
CA ASN A 32 -14.23 12.41 2.81
C ASN A 32 -13.21 11.27 2.85
N LEU A 33 -12.67 10.93 1.69
CA LEU A 33 -11.57 9.97 1.57
C LEU A 33 -10.25 10.51 2.18
N PRO A 34 -9.37 9.63 2.67
CA PRO A 34 -8.03 9.98 3.12
C PRO A 34 -7.16 10.60 2.01
N LEU A 35 -6.06 11.26 2.42
CA LEU A 35 -5.20 12.02 1.53
C LEU A 35 -4.64 11.19 0.37
N ASP A 36 -3.96 10.09 0.67
CA ASP A 36 -3.27 9.31 -0.35
C ASP A 36 -4.27 8.67 -1.34
N THR A 37 -5.53 8.43 -0.90
CA THR A 37 -6.60 7.97 -1.78
C THR A 37 -7.05 9.07 -2.75
N ILE A 38 -7.22 10.31 -2.27
CA ILE A 38 -7.55 11.46 -3.13
C ILE A 38 -6.40 11.78 -4.10
N GLU A 39 -5.14 11.70 -3.65
CA GLU A 39 -3.98 11.84 -4.54
C GLU A 39 -4.00 10.80 -5.67
N ALA A 40 -4.22 9.53 -5.34
CA ALA A 40 -4.31 8.46 -6.34
C ALA A 40 -5.48 8.70 -7.31
N LEU A 41 -6.62 9.21 -6.82
CA LEU A 41 -7.78 9.56 -7.64
C LEU A 41 -7.52 10.78 -8.55
N ALA A 42 -6.76 11.77 -8.07
CA ALA A 42 -6.33 12.89 -8.90
C ALA A 42 -5.48 12.38 -10.08
N TRP A 43 -4.48 11.56 -9.82
CA TRP A 43 -3.67 10.92 -10.87
C TRP A 43 -4.49 10.02 -11.77
N GLY A 44 -5.43 9.25 -11.22
CA GLY A 44 -6.32 8.37 -11.97
C GLY A 44 -7.28 9.10 -12.92
N SER A 45 -7.50 10.41 -12.76
CA SER A 45 -8.28 11.22 -13.70
C SER A 45 -7.56 11.54 -15.01
N ASN A 46 -6.23 11.44 -14.99
CA ASN A 46 -5.35 11.68 -16.14
C ASN A 46 -4.28 10.58 -16.17
N LEU A 47 -4.67 9.39 -16.65
CA LEU A 47 -3.80 8.22 -16.64
C LEU A 47 -2.52 8.49 -17.45
N ASP A 48 -1.39 8.25 -16.79
CA ASP A 48 -0.06 8.28 -17.38
C ASP A 48 0.78 7.11 -16.83
N TRP A 49 1.95 6.88 -17.40
CA TRP A 49 2.84 5.80 -16.97
C TRP A 49 3.72 6.15 -15.77
N GLY A 50 3.48 7.28 -15.13
CA GLY A 50 4.10 7.70 -13.89
C GLY A 50 3.57 9.05 -13.43
N PHE A 51 3.82 9.38 -12.17
CA PHE A 51 3.42 10.64 -11.54
C PHE A 51 4.59 11.21 -10.76
N SER A 52 4.48 12.46 -10.34
CA SER A 52 5.56 13.17 -9.63
C SER A 52 6.07 12.42 -8.39
N LYS A 53 5.17 11.73 -7.67
CA LYS A 53 5.49 11.07 -6.39
C LYS A 53 5.64 9.55 -6.49
N HIS A 54 4.87 8.90 -7.36
CA HIS A 54 4.75 7.44 -7.39
C HIS A 54 4.63 6.88 -8.82
N PRO A 55 5.01 5.61 -9.04
CA PRO A 55 4.67 4.87 -10.26
C PRO A 55 3.14 4.73 -10.42
N PRO A 56 2.63 4.28 -11.61
CA PRO A 56 1.24 4.49 -12.01
C PRO A 56 0.22 3.52 -11.42
N PHE A 57 0.61 2.36 -10.91
CA PHE A 57 -0.33 1.25 -10.71
C PHE A 57 -1.43 1.54 -9.67
N SER A 58 -1.13 2.32 -8.62
CA SER A 58 -2.15 2.74 -7.65
C SER A 58 -3.22 3.64 -8.30
N ALA A 59 -2.82 4.53 -9.20
CA ALA A 59 -3.74 5.36 -9.96
C ALA A 59 -4.63 4.53 -10.91
N PHE A 60 -4.07 3.50 -11.55
CA PHE A 60 -4.83 2.58 -12.41
C PHE A 60 -5.90 1.81 -11.61
N LEU A 61 -5.56 1.35 -10.39
CA LEU A 61 -6.52 0.64 -9.53
C LEU A 61 -7.69 1.52 -9.10
N VAL A 62 -7.43 2.74 -8.63
CA VAL A 62 -8.52 3.65 -8.22
C VAL A 62 -9.36 4.13 -9.40
N ASN A 63 -8.75 4.28 -10.58
CA ASN A 63 -9.49 4.64 -11.78
C ASN A 63 -10.42 3.51 -12.26
N LEU A 64 -9.97 2.25 -12.15
CA LEU A 64 -10.81 1.08 -12.41
C LEU A 64 -12.03 1.06 -11.48
N VAL A 65 -11.82 1.35 -10.19
CA VAL A 65 -12.91 1.43 -9.20
C VAL A 65 -13.82 2.61 -9.50
N TYR A 66 -13.27 3.76 -9.90
CA TYR A 66 -14.06 4.92 -10.30
C TYR A 66 -14.95 4.63 -11.50
N PHE A 67 -14.44 3.92 -12.50
CA PHE A 67 -15.19 3.53 -13.69
C PHE A 67 -16.44 2.69 -13.34
N VAL A 68 -16.36 1.85 -12.31
CA VAL A 68 -17.45 0.96 -11.89
C VAL A 68 -18.39 1.64 -10.88
N PHE A 69 -17.86 2.38 -9.92
CA PHE A 69 -18.58 2.87 -8.75
C PHE A 69 -18.66 4.41 -8.65
N GLY A 70 -17.96 5.14 -9.51
CA GLY A 70 -17.94 6.61 -9.49
C GLY A 70 -17.34 7.17 -8.18
N SER A 71 -17.90 8.32 -7.74
CA SER A 71 -17.48 9.03 -6.52
C SER A 71 -18.16 8.51 -5.24
N ASN A 72 -18.23 7.19 -5.07
CA ASN A 72 -18.75 6.55 -3.86
C ASN A 72 -17.60 6.12 -2.94
N ASP A 73 -17.43 6.80 -1.82
CA ASP A 73 -16.29 6.63 -0.90
C ASP A 73 -16.12 5.20 -0.39
N TRP A 74 -17.23 4.50 -0.11
CA TRP A 74 -17.19 3.10 0.36
C TRP A 74 -16.44 2.15 -0.59
N ALA A 75 -16.46 2.43 -1.89
CA ALA A 75 -15.82 1.58 -2.89
C ALA A 75 -14.28 1.59 -2.77
N TYR A 76 -13.70 2.69 -2.31
CA TYR A 76 -12.25 2.82 -2.12
C TYR A 76 -11.79 2.20 -0.79
N TYR A 77 -12.62 2.25 0.24
CA TYR A 77 -12.40 1.45 1.45
C TYR A 77 -12.50 -0.04 1.14
N LEU A 78 -13.48 -0.46 0.33
CA LEU A 78 -13.59 -1.83 -0.14
C LEU A 78 -12.36 -2.27 -0.96
N LEU A 79 -11.87 -1.44 -1.88
CA LEU A 79 -10.64 -1.70 -2.65
C LEU A 79 -9.46 -2.02 -1.73
N SER A 80 -9.27 -1.20 -0.69
CA SER A 80 -8.23 -1.42 0.32
C SER A 80 -8.35 -2.79 0.98
N GLN A 81 -9.56 -3.15 1.38
CA GLN A 81 -9.81 -4.44 2.03
C GLN A 81 -9.66 -5.62 1.08
N ILE A 82 -10.07 -5.49 -0.18
CA ILE A 82 -9.82 -6.52 -1.21
C ILE A 82 -8.32 -6.76 -1.38
N CYS A 83 -7.49 -5.72 -1.41
CA CYS A 83 -6.04 -5.87 -1.48
C CYS A 83 -5.49 -6.67 -0.30
N LEU A 84 -5.94 -6.39 0.92
CA LEU A 84 -5.52 -7.12 2.11
C LEU A 84 -6.00 -8.58 2.10
N ILE A 85 -7.26 -8.82 1.77
CA ILE A 85 -7.85 -10.16 1.72
C ILE A 85 -7.13 -11.05 0.71
N ILE A 86 -6.84 -10.54 -0.49
CA ILE A 86 -6.06 -11.27 -1.51
C ILE A 86 -4.68 -11.63 -0.95
N SER A 87 -4.06 -10.72 -0.19
CA SER A 87 -2.77 -10.99 0.44
C SER A 87 -2.85 -12.13 1.46
N PHE A 88 -3.87 -12.12 2.31
CA PHE A 88 -4.10 -13.19 3.28
C PHE A 88 -4.41 -14.54 2.62
N LEU A 89 -5.13 -14.53 1.49
CA LEU A 89 -5.37 -15.74 0.69
C LEU A 89 -4.05 -16.33 0.14
N PHE A 90 -3.14 -15.51 -0.39
CA PHE A 90 -1.83 -15.99 -0.84
C PHE A 90 -0.99 -16.54 0.31
N ILE A 91 -1.00 -15.89 1.49
CA ILE A 91 -0.30 -16.41 2.68
C ILE A 91 -0.90 -17.74 3.13
N TRP A 92 -2.25 -17.84 3.13
CA TRP A 92 -2.95 -19.07 3.45
C TRP A 92 -2.55 -20.22 2.53
N GLU A 93 -2.54 -19.98 1.22
CA GLU A 93 -2.12 -20.98 0.24
C GLU A 93 -0.64 -21.35 0.41
N LEU A 94 0.26 -20.36 0.56
CA LEU A 94 1.67 -20.60 0.80
C LEU A 94 1.90 -21.44 2.07
N SER A 95 1.19 -21.14 3.14
CA SER A 95 1.34 -21.80 4.43
C SER A 95 1.08 -23.31 4.38
N LYS A 96 0.35 -23.79 3.36
CA LYS A 96 0.11 -25.21 3.13
C LYS A 96 1.39 -26.02 2.89
N ASP A 97 2.36 -25.38 2.27
CA ASP A 97 3.65 -26.02 1.99
C ASP A 97 4.57 -26.03 3.22
N PHE A 98 4.26 -25.22 4.24
CA PHE A 98 5.08 -25.05 5.44
C PHE A 98 4.54 -25.83 6.66
N PHE A 99 3.23 -25.98 6.77
CA PHE A 99 2.60 -26.64 7.92
C PHE A 99 1.75 -27.82 7.50
N SER A 100 1.99 -28.96 8.13
CA SER A 100 1.08 -30.12 8.05
C SER A 100 -0.20 -29.91 8.88
N ASN A 101 -0.10 -29.20 10.02
CA ASN A 101 -1.25 -28.85 10.84
C ASN A 101 -1.74 -27.44 10.53
N ARG A 102 -2.97 -27.32 10.00
CA ARG A 102 -3.62 -26.08 9.56
C ARG A 102 -3.81 -25.03 10.65
N ILE A 103 -3.80 -25.44 11.92
CA ILE A 103 -3.88 -24.48 13.03
C ILE A 103 -2.74 -23.46 12.97
N TYR A 104 -1.52 -23.87 12.60
CA TYR A 104 -0.39 -22.95 12.46
C TYR A 104 -0.56 -21.98 11.30
N SER A 105 -1.20 -22.40 10.19
CA SER A 105 -1.58 -21.51 9.09
C SER A 105 -2.53 -20.42 9.57
N LEU A 106 -3.57 -20.80 10.32
CA LEU A 106 -4.55 -19.87 10.88
C LEU A 106 -3.90 -18.90 11.86
N LEU A 107 -3.10 -19.40 12.82
CA LEU A 107 -2.40 -18.57 13.79
C LEU A 107 -1.45 -17.57 13.11
N SER A 108 -0.79 -17.98 12.01
CA SER A 108 0.13 -17.13 11.24
C SER A 108 -0.55 -15.91 10.61
N ILE A 109 -1.83 -16.03 10.26
CA ILE A 109 -2.60 -14.92 9.69
C ILE A 109 -3.24 -14.09 10.79
N LEU A 110 -3.89 -14.75 11.75
CA LEU A 110 -4.59 -14.03 12.81
C LEU A 110 -3.67 -13.15 13.66
N ILE A 111 -2.40 -13.54 13.86
CA ILE A 111 -1.45 -12.72 14.63
C ILE A 111 -1.13 -11.39 13.94
N LEU A 112 -1.38 -11.26 12.64
CA LEU A 112 -1.17 -10.00 11.91
C LEU A 112 -2.12 -8.90 12.40
N GLU A 113 -3.25 -9.24 13.03
CA GLU A 113 -4.12 -8.29 13.74
C GLU A 113 -3.39 -7.52 14.87
N ALA A 114 -2.29 -8.04 15.36
CA ALA A 114 -1.45 -7.33 16.33
C ALA A 114 -0.48 -6.32 15.67
N ILE A 115 -0.55 -6.13 14.35
CA ILE A 115 0.24 -5.14 13.61
C ILE A 115 -0.71 -4.12 13.00
N VAL A 116 -0.60 -2.88 13.42
CA VAL A 116 -1.48 -1.76 13.02
C VAL A 116 -1.61 -1.58 11.50
N PHE A 117 -0.63 -2.03 10.73
CA PHE A 117 -0.61 -1.94 9.28
C PHE A 117 -1.56 -2.90 8.54
N PHE A 118 -2.13 -3.88 9.23
CA PHE A 118 -3.06 -4.83 8.62
C PHE A 118 -4.51 -4.65 9.11
N ASN A 119 -4.76 -3.58 9.86
CA ASN A 119 -6.09 -3.20 10.32
C ASN A 119 -6.27 -1.67 10.32
N TYR A 120 -5.89 -0.96 11.37
CA TYR A 120 -6.18 0.44 11.62
C TYR A 120 -5.79 1.41 10.49
N THR A 121 -4.69 1.15 9.77
CA THR A 121 -4.22 2.02 8.68
C THR A 121 -4.71 1.60 7.30
N THR A 122 -5.35 0.43 7.18
CA THR A 122 -5.79 -0.09 5.87
C THR A 122 -6.97 0.63 5.22
N PRO A 123 -7.83 1.40 5.93
CA PRO A 123 -8.86 2.20 5.26
C PRO A 123 -8.30 3.19 4.23
N GLU A 124 -7.10 3.74 4.45
CA GLU A 124 -6.46 4.60 3.48
C GLU A 124 -5.85 3.78 2.34
N PHE A 125 -6.53 3.76 1.18
CA PHE A 125 -5.92 3.19 -0.01
C PHE A 125 -4.72 4.03 -0.44
N ASN A 126 -3.57 3.40 -0.46
CA ASN A 126 -2.31 4.02 -0.86
C ASN A 126 -1.40 2.99 -1.55
N VAL A 127 -0.22 3.42 -1.99
CA VAL A 127 0.75 2.57 -2.68
C VAL A 127 1.17 1.33 -1.87
N TYR A 128 1.19 1.40 -0.54
CA TYR A 128 1.56 0.26 0.31
C TYR A 128 0.43 -0.75 0.41
N VAL A 129 -0.81 -0.31 0.54
CA VAL A 129 -1.99 -1.19 0.53
C VAL A 129 -2.14 -1.86 -0.83
N GLY A 130 -2.00 -1.10 -1.93
CA GLY A 130 -2.01 -1.64 -3.28
C GLY A 130 -0.87 -2.62 -3.56
N GLN A 131 0.27 -2.49 -2.87
CA GLN A 131 1.42 -3.38 -3.01
C GLN A 131 1.25 -4.73 -2.27
N LEU A 132 0.39 -4.80 -1.23
CA LEU A 132 0.22 -6.01 -0.42
C LEU A 132 -0.09 -7.27 -1.24
N PRO A 133 -1.13 -7.30 -2.10
CA PRO A 133 -1.47 -8.49 -2.88
C PRO A 133 -0.38 -8.87 -3.88
N LEU A 134 0.30 -7.88 -4.43
CA LEU A 134 1.40 -8.11 -5.38
C LEU A 134 2.60 -8.75 -4.68
N LYS A 135 2.93 -8.30 -3.47
CA LYS A 135 4.00 -8.88 -2.67
C LYS A 135 3.67 -10.30 -2.22
N ALA A 136 2.45 -10.52 -1.75
CA ALA A 136 1.98 -11.84 -1.36
C ALA A 136 2.00 -12.82 -2.54
N GLY A 137 1.47 -12.39 -3.70
CA GLY A 137 1.48 -13.16 -4.94
C GLY A 137 2.89 -13.43 -5.46
N PHE A 138 3.77 -12.42 -5.47
CA PHE A 138 5.17 -12.57 -5.90
C PHE A 138 5.91 -13.64 -5.09
N VAL A 139 5.80 -13.59 -3.76
CA VAL A 139 6.43 -14.59 -2.86
C VAL A 139 5.82 -15.97 -3.08
N TYR A 140 4.50 -16.07 -3.20
CA TYR A 140 3.80 -17.33 -3.46
C TYR A 140 4.19 -17.94 -4.81
N PHE A 141 4.12 -17.16 -5.90
CA PHE A 141 4.45 -17.64 -7.23
C PHE A 141 5.94 -17.98 -7.36
N PHE A 142 6.82 -17.20 -6.76
CA PHE A 142 8.24 -17.53 -6.72
C PHE A 142 8.49 -18.85 -5.97
N TRP A 143 7.85 -19.10 -4.83
CA TRP A 143 7.94 -20.38 -4.13
C TRP A 143 7.43 -21.53 -5.00
N GLN A 144 6.28 -21.37 -5.64
CA GLN A 144 5.72 -22.38 -6.53
C GLN A 144 6.58 -22.62 -7.77
N SER A 145 7.22 -21.59 -8.31
CA SER A 145 8.13 -21.69 -9.44
C SER A 145 9.35 -22.57 -9.14
N LEU A 146 9.86 -22.51 -7.91
CA LEU A 146 10.99 -23.31 -7.46
C LEU A 146 10.61 -24.79 -7.23
N ASN A 147 9.40 -25.05 -6.75
CA ASN A 147 8.97 -26.37 -6.31
C ASN A 147 8.14 -27.14 -7.35
N THR A 148 7.64 -26.45 -8.39
CA THR A 148 6.90 -27.06 -9.48
C THR A 148 7.68 -26.94 -10.79
N LYS A 149 7.35 -27.78 -11.79
CA LYS A 149 7.97 -27.69 -13.12
C LYS A 149 7.10 -26.84 -14.10
N LYS A 150 6.23 -25.96 -13.57
CA LYS A 150 5.24 -25.20 -14.37
C LYS A 150 5.79 -23.81 -14.71
N LEU A 151 5.90 -23.51 -16.00
CA LEU A 151 6.34 -22.20 -16.51
C LEU A 151 5.44 -21.05 -16.07
N ILE A 152 4.13 -21.29 -15.93
CA ILE A 152 3.16 -20.26 -15.57
C ILE A 152 3.50 -19.56 -14.25
N PHE A 153 4.05 -20.27 -13.24
CA PHE A 153 4.43 -19.63 -11.99
C PHE A 153 5.62 -18.69 -12.15
N TRP A 154 6.54 -18.99 -13.07
CA TRP A 154 7.65 -18.08 -13.40
C TRP A 154 7.14 -16.81 -14.08
N MET A 155 6.20 -16.95 -15.04
CA MET A 155 5.57 -15.80 -15.69
C MET A 155 4.83 -14.93 -14.66
N LEU A 156 4.02 -15.54 -13.80
CA LEU A 156 3.29 -14.83 -12.74
C LEU A 156 4.24 -14.15 -11.74
N THR A 157 5.41 -14.74 -11.46
CA THR A 157 6.44 -14.10 -10.65
C THR A 157 6.96 -12.83 -11.33
N GLY A 158 7.28 -12.89 -12.63
CA GLY A 158 7.71 -11.70 -13.38
C GLY A 158 6.64 -10.60 -13.42
N ILE A 159 5.39 -10.99 -13.72
CA ILE A 159 4.24 -10.06 -13.79
C ILE A 159 4.01 -9.39 -12.42
N THR A 160 3.88 -10.17 -11.36
CA THR A 160 3.63 -9.61 -10.01
C THR A 160 4.81 -8.78 -9.49
N GLY A 161 6.04 -9.15 -9.86
CA GLY A 161 7.25 -8.37 -9.58
C GLY A 161 7.20 -6.99 -10.25
N ALA A 162 6.89 -6.94 -11.55
CA ALA A 162 6.77 -5.70 -12.30
C ALA A 162 5.65 -4.80 -11.77
N LEU A 163 4.44 -5.33 -11.58
CA LEU A 163 3.32 -4.58 -11.02
C LEU A 163 3.64 -4.08 -9.60
N GLY A 164 4.38 -4.86 -8.80
CA GLY A 164 4.85 -4.44 -7.49
C GLY A 164 5.78 -3.22 -7.53
N VAL A 165 6.71 -3.17 -8.49
CA VAL A 165 7.56 -2.00 -8.73
C VAL A 165 6.75 -0.82 -9.25
N LEU A 166 5.79 -1.07 -10.16
CA LEU A 166 4.86 -0.05 -10.66
C LEU A 166 3.89 0.48 -9.60
N THR A 167 3.79 -0.17 -8.44
CA THR A 167 3.04 0.35 -7.30
C THR A 167 3.93 1.24 -6.43
N HIS A 168 5.12 0.74 -6.04
CA HIS A 168 6.09 1.50 -5.25
C HIS A 168 7.49 0.87 -5.34
N TYR A 169 8.53 1.68 -5.51
CA TYR A 169 9.92 1.21 -5.72
C TYR A 169 10.50 0.40 -4.56
N SER A 170 9.95 0.51 -3.33
CA SER A 170 10.40 -0.35 -2.22
C SER A 170 10.24 -1.86 -2.49
N PHE A 171 9.46 -2.23 -3.51
CA PHE A 171 9.33 -3.62 -3.94
C PHE A 171 10.66 -4.24 -4.40
N VAL A 172 11.59 -3.42 -4.86
CA VAL A 172 12.95 -3.86 -5.27
C VAL A 172 13.65 -4.64 -4.15
N PHE A 173 13.44 -4.28 -2.88
CA PHE A 173 14.06 -4.98 -1.76
C PHE A 173 13.63 -6.45 -1.64
N ILE A 174 12.38 -6.79 -1.90
CA ILE A 174 11.94 -8.19 -1.89
C ILE A 174 12.42 -8.92 -3.14
N ILE A 175 12.46 -8.25 -4.30
CA ILE A 175 13.03 -8.83 -5.53
C ILE A 175 14.49 -9.18 -5.31
N LEU A 176 15.31 -8.26 -4.80
CA LEU A 176 16.73 -8.50 -4.50
C LEU A 176 16.91 -9.63 -3.49
N SER A 177 16.07 -9.67 -2.45
CA SER A 177 16.13 -10.72 -1.43
C SER A 177 15.86 -12.11 -2.01
N LEU A 178 14.84 -12.24 -2.86
CA LEU A 178 14.52 -13.53 -3.50
C LEU A 178 15.49 -13.87 -4.63
N PHE A 179 16.08 -12.88 -5.27
CA PHE A 179 17.15 -13.09 -6.25
C PHE A 179 18.42 -13.65 -5.58
N VAL A 180 18.82 -13.11 -4.43
CA VAL A 180 19.91 -13.67 -3.61
C VAL A 180 19.61 -15.12 -3.22
N TYR A 181 18.37 -15.38 -2.75
CA TYR A 181 17.95 -16.75 -2.45
C TYR A 181 18.04 -17.66 -3.69
N PHE A 182 17.63 -17.19 -4.86
CA PHE A 182 17.70 -17.91 -6.12
C PHE A 182 19.15 -18.31 -6.46
N ILE A 183 20.07 -17.36 -6.41
CA ILE A 183 21.49 -17.62 -6.72
C ILE A 183 22.12 -18.65 -5.76
N LEU A 184 21.86 -18.51 -4.45
CA LEU A 184 22.49 -19.33 -3.42
C LEU A 184 21.96 -20.77 -3.39
N PHE A 185 20.67 -20.98 -3.70
CA PHE A 185 20.00 -22.25 -3.45
C PHE A 185 19.53 -22.99 -4.71
N ILE A 186 19.57 -22.35 -5.89
CA ILE A 186 19.29 -23.05 -7.13
C ILE A 186 20.56 -23.67 -7.67
N LYS A 187 20.69 -24.97 -7.45
CA LYS A 187 21.69 -25.80 -8.14
C LYS A 187 21.49 -25.64 -9.66
N LYS A 188 22.59 -25.74 -10.44
CA LYS A 188 22.69 -25.58 -11.91
C LYS A 188 21.61 -26.38 -12.71
N ASP A 189 20.34 -26.00 -12.56
CA ASP A 189 19.20 -26.57 -13.30
C ASP A 189 18.96 -25.67 -14.51
N LYS A 190 19.43 -26.09 -15.69
CA LYS A 190 19.28 -25.34 -16.95
C LYS A 190 17.83 -24.93 -17.22
N LYS A 191 16.87 -25.80 -16.92
CA LYS A 191 15.44 -25.51 -17.14
C LYS A 191 14.94 -24.39 -16.25
N LYS A 192 15.33 -24.35 -14.97
CA LYS A 192 14.97 -23.26 -14.05
C LYS A 192 15.61 -21.94 -14.47
N ILE A 193 16.81 -21.96 -15.00
CA ILE A 193 17.48 -20.76 -15.54
C ILE A 193 16.68 -20.21 -16.73
N ILE A 194 16.30 -21.07 -17.68
CA ILE A 194 15.47 -20.64 -18.83
C ILE A 194 14.14 -20.06 -18.37
N TYR A 195 13.46 -20.70 -17.41
CA TYR A 195 12.19 -20.21 -16.87
C TYR A 195 12.36 -18.90 -16.09
N PHE A 196 13.47 -18.71 -15.40
CA PHE A 196 13.82 -17.43 -14.77
C PHE A 196 14.01 -16.33 -15.82
N LEU A 197 14.66 -16.61 -16.96
CA LEU A 197 14.78 -15.65 -18.06
C LEU A 197 13.42 -15.27 -18.63
N VAL A 198 12.48 -16.21 -18.75
CA VAL A 198 11.08 -15.89 -19.14
C VAL A 198 10.43 -14.98 -18.10
N SER A 199 10.60 -15.26 -16.80
CA SER A 199 10.11 -14.39 -15.73
C SER A 199 10.67 -12.97 -15.84
N LEU A 200 11.99 -12.86 -16.09
CA LEU A 200 12.67 -11.58 -16.28
C LEU A 200 12.18 -10.84 -17.53
N SER A 201 11.92 -11.56 -18.63
CA SER A 201 11.34 -10.96 -19.85
C SER A 201 9.95 -10.40 -19.59
N CYS A 202 9.06 -11.14 -18.92
CA CYS A 202 7.74 -10.62 -18.51
C CYS A 202 7.86 -9.38 -17.63
N PHE A 203 8.80 -9.38 -16.67
CA PHE A 203 9.07 -8.26 -15.79
C PHE A 203 9.51 -7.01 -16.57
N ILE A 204 10.49 -7.16 -17.47
CA ILE A 204 11.03 -6.03 -18.25
C ILE A 204 9.96 -5.47 -19.20
N ILE A 205 9.23 -6.33 -19.94
CA ILE A 205 8.21 -5.89 -20.91
C ILE A 205 7.15 -5.01 -20.23
N ILE A 206 6.69 -5.38 -19.03
CA ILE A 206 5.68 -4.61 -18.29
C ILE A 206 6.24 -3.28 -17.79
N LEU A 207 7.54 -3.20 -17.50
CA LEU A 207 8.18 -1.97 -17.02
C LEU A 207 8.54 -0.99 -18.13
N ILE A 208 8.68 -1.43 -19.39
CA ILE A 208 9.12 -0.57 -20.52
C ILE A 208 8.37 0.77 -20.57
N PRO A 209 7.02 0.81 -20.54
CA PRO A 209 6.32 2.08 -20.65
C PRO A 209 6.66 3.07 -19.52
N HIS A 210 6.80 2.56 -18.29
CA HIS A 210 7.18 3.39 -17.14
C HIS A 210 8.63 3.86 -17.24
N LEU A 211 9.56 3.02 -17.69
CA LEU A 211 10.96 3.40 -17.91
C LEU A 211 11.08 4.49 -18.98
N HIS A 212 10.33 4.39 -20.06
CA HIS A 212 10.24 5.42 -21.11
C HIS A 212 9.73 6.73 -20.50
N TRP A 213 8.63 6.68 -19.76
CA TRP A 213 8.06 7.84 -19.06
C TRP A 213 9.07 8.49 -18.10
N LEU A 214 9.84 7.72 -17.35
CA LEU A 214 10.89 8.23 -16.44
C LEU A 214 11.96 9.03 -17.21
N LEU A 215 12.38 8.54 -18.38
CA LEU A 215 13.37 9.23 -19.21
C LEU A 215 12.82 10.57 -19.72
N GLU A 216 11.58 10.58 -20.21
CA GLU A 216 10.93 11.80 -20.72
C GLU A 216 10.66 12.83 -19.62
N ASN A 217 10.41 12.39 -18.39
CA ASN A 217 10.07 13.24 -17.25
C ASN A 217 11.25 13.46 -16.28
N ASN A 218 12.51 13.36 -16.75
CA ASN A 218 13.72 13.65 -15.97
C ASN A 218 13.77 12.96 -14.62
N PHE A 219 13.31 11.70 -14.55
CA PHE A 219 13.31 10.86 -13.34
C PHE A 219 12.62 11.51 -12.13
N GLN A 220 11.60 12.35 -12.33
CA GLN A 220 10.99 13.15 -11.27
C GLN A 220 10.52 12.31 -10.07
N THR A 221 9.97 11.10 -10.28
CA THR A 221 9.54 10.18 -9.20
C THR A 221 10.72 9.71 -8.35
N ILE A 222 11.87 9.45 -8.98
CA ILE A 222 13.09 9.03 -8.28
C ILE A 222 13.67 10.23 -7.50
N ASN A 223 13.70 11.42 -8.11
CA ASN A 223 14.14 12.64 -7.45
C ASN A 223 13.26 12.96 -6.24
N TYR A 224 11.93 12.81 -6.37
CA TYR A 224 11.01 12.94 -5.24
C TYR A 224 11.34 11.97 -4.10
N ALA A 225 11.63 10.70 -4.43
CA ALA A 225 12.00 9.71 -3.42
C ALA A 225 13.31 10.10 -2.68
N PHE A 226 14.32 10.59 -3.39
CA PHE A 226 15.56 11.09 -2.78
C PHE A 226 15.31 12.30 -1.88
N ASN A 227 14.58 13.29 -2.34
CA ASN A 227 14.23 14.48 -1.54
C ASN A 227 13.44 14.08 -0.27
N ARG A 228 12.51 13.12 -0.41
CA ARG A 228 11.68 12.64 0.70
C ARG A 228 12.45 11.88 1.77
N THR A 229 13.58 11.26 1.42
CA THR A 229 14.48 10.57 2.35
C THR A 229 15.48 11.51 3.04
N GLY A 230 15.63 12.73 2.56
CA GLY A 230 16.58 13.73 3.10
C GLY A 230 18.05 13.35 2.87
N ILE A 231 18.34 12.55 1.83
CA ILE A 231 19.73 12.18 1.45
C ILE A 231 20.60 13.40 1.11
N GLU A 232 19.99 14.48 0.66
CA GLU A 232 20.70 15.73 0.33
C GLU A 232 21.35 16.43 1.55
N ASN A 233 20.88 16.14 2.76
CA ASN A 233 21.45 16.65 3.99
C ASN A 233 22.72 15.87 4.36
N LYS A 234 23.89 16.39 3.96
CA LYS A 234 25.22 15.78 4.17
C LYS A 234 25.70 15.77 5.64
N ASN A 235 24.80 15.52 6.60
CA ASN A 235 25.19 15.39 8.00
C ASN A 235 25.61 13.94 8.29
N LEU A 236 26.89 13.72 8.56
CA LEU A 236 27.45 12.40 8.89
C LEU A 236 26.74 11.73 10.09
N PHE A 237 26.22 12.50 11.02
CA PHE A 237 25.47 11.97 12.16
C PHE A 237 24.18 11.23 11.71
N ASN A 238 23.59 11.59 10.58
CA ASN A 238 22.41 10.94 10.02
C ASN A 238 22.67 9.46 9.65
N HIS A 239 23.89 9.10 9.31
CA HIS A 239 24.28 7.72 9.01
C HIS A 239 24.23 6.77 10.22
N LEU A 240 24.22 7.31 11.43
CA LEU A 240 24.02 6.53 12.66
C LEU A 240 22.62 6.75 13.26
N LEU A 241 22.15 7.99 13.28
CA LEU A 241 20.87 8.35 13.90
C LEU A 241 19.68 7.71 13.16
N ASN A 242 19.62 7.85 11.84
CA ASN A 242 18.47 7.39 11.05
C ASN A 242 18.28 5.87 11.08
N PRO A 243 19.31 5.02 10.87
CA PRO A 243 19.18 3.56 11.00
C PRO A 243 18.88 3.12 12.44
N THR A 244 19.42 3.81 13.46
CA THR A 244 19.07 3.51 14.86
C THR A 244 17.60 3.81 15.15
N LEU A 245 17.11 4.99 14.76
CA LEU A 245 15.68 5.35 14.87
C LEU A 245 14.81 4.41 14.05
N PHE A 246 15.28 3.96 12.90
CA PHE A 246 14.57 2.95 12.10
C PHE A 246 14.34 1.69 12.92
N ILE A 247 15.38 1.08 13.51
CA ILE A 247 15.26 -0.14 14.33
C ILE A 247 14.30 0.09 15.52
N LEU A 248 14.48 1.17 16.27
CA LEU A 248 13.63 1.47 17.45
C LEU A 248 12.16 1.57 17.08
N LYS A 249 11.83 2.20 15.95
CA LYS A 249 10.47 2.30 15.44
C LYS A 249 9.90 0.94 15.05
N GLN A 250 10.70 0.06 14.41
CA GLN A 250 10.25 -1.28 14.07
C GLN A 250 9.95 -2.11 15.34
N ILE A 251 10.81 -2.01 16.36
CA ILE A 251 10.56 -2.66 17.66
C ILE A 251 9.24 -2.16 18.27
N GLY A 252 8.99 -0.85 18.24
CA GLY A 252 7.74 -0.27 18.74
C GLY A 252 6.51 -0.82 18.02
N ILE A 253 6.51 -0.86 16.69
CA ILE A 253 5.39 -1.37 15.88
C ILE A 253 5.14 -2.86 16.13
N LEU A 254 6.20 -3.64 16.25
CA LEU A 254 6.12 -5.09 16.43
C LEU A 254 5.92 -5.50 17.90
N SER A 255 5.92 -4.56 18.84
CA SER A 255 5.83 -4.86 20.28
C SER A 255 4.58 -5.67 20.63
N LEU A 256 3.40 -5.26 20.13
CA LEU A 256 2.15 -5.97 20.35
C LEU A 256 2.14 -7.34 19.67
N PHE A 257 2.68 -7.46 18.46
CA PHE A 257 2.84 -8.74 17.78
C PHE A 257 3.65 -9.73 18.62
N PHE A 258 4.79 -9.31 19.15
CA PHE A 258 5.61 -10.15 20.03
C PHE A 258 4.92 -10.45 21.36
N ALA A 259 4.22 -9.49 21.96
CA ALA A 259 3.46 -9.72 23.18
C ALA A 259 2.42 -10.83 22.98
N VAL A 260 1.64 -10.78 21.89
CA VAL A 260 0.64 -11.82 21.55
C VAL A 260 1.31 -13.16 21.23
N LEU A 261 2.44 -13.14 20.52
CA LEU A 261 3.21 -14.35 20.23
C LEU A 261 3.69 -15.04 21.52
N PHE A 262 4.18 -14.28 22.50
CA PHE A 262 4.64 -14.81 23.79
C PHE A 262 3.52 -15.45 24.61
N LEU A 263 2.27 -15.07 24.44
CA LEU A 263 1.14 -15.73 25.14
C LEU A 263 1.03 -17.21 24.81
N ILE A 264 1.39 -17.61 23.58
CA ILE A 264 1.21 -18.99 23.12
C ILE A 264 2.50 -19.83 23.20
N ILE A 265 3.64 -19.20 23.46
CA ILE A 265 4.94 -19.89 23.56
C ILE A 265 5.14 -20.51 24.94
N SER A 266 5.76 -21.67 24.98
CA SER A 266 6.25 -22.32 26.20
C SER A 266 7.68 -21.88 26.49
N ILE A 267 7.86 -20.95 27.43
CA ILE A 267 9.17 -20.40 27.83
C ILE A 267 10.15 -21.52 28.24
N ARG A 268 9.66 -22.56 28.93
CA ARG A 268 10.49 -23.72 29.36
C ARG A 268 11.12 -24.50 28.18
N LYS A 269 10.55 -24.35 26.96
CA LYS A 269 11.03 -25.05 25.76
C LYS A 269 11.92 -24.18 24.86
N ILE A 270 12.19 -22.92 25.20
CA ILE A 270 12.98 -21.98 24.36
C ILE A 270 14.37 -22.53 24.04
N LYS A 271 15.02 -23.20 24.99
CA LYS A 271 16.34 -23.84 24.78
C LYS A 271 16.32 -24.93 23.69
N LYS A 272 15.15 -25.39 23.23
CA LYS A 272 14.99 -26.38 22.14
C LYS A 272 14.90 -25.76 20.76
N ILE A 273 14.97 -24.43 20.63
CA ILE A 273 14.93 -23.75 19.32
C ILE A 273 16.28 -23.95 18.64
N LYS A 274 16.26 -24.67 17.52
CA LYS A 274 17.42 -24.76 16.61
C LYS A 274 17.26 -23.69 15.54
N PHE A 275 17.91 -22.54 15.70
CA PHE A 275 17.90 -21.46 14.71
C PHE A 275 18.62 -21.85 13.42
N TYR A 276 19.72 -22.59 13.56
CA TYR A 276 20.52 -23.00 12.41
C TYR A 276 20.05 -24.35 11.89
N THR A 277 19.52 -24.36 10.69
CA THR A 277 19.25 -25.59 9.92
C THR A 277 19.36 -25.25 8.45
N HIS A 278 20.03 -26.12 7.68
CA HIS A 278 20.10 -26.03 6.21
C HIS A 278 18.74 -26.34 5.53
N GLU A 279 17.64 -26.19 6.23
CA GLU A 279 16.30 -26.46 5.70
C GLU A 279 15.89 -25.31 4.75
N ASN A 280 15.72 -25.62 3.47
CA ASN A 280 15.36 -24.66 2.42
C ASN A 280 14.15 -23.77 2.78
N LYS A 281 13.14 -24.34 3.46
CA LYS A 281 11.95 -23.60 3.91
C LYS A 281 12.29 -22.50 4.92
N LYS A 282 13.20 -22.76 5.85
CA LYS A 282 13.64 -21.77 6.84
C LYS A 282 14.42 -20.64 6.19
N LEU A 283 15.36 -20.99 5.31
CA LEU A 283 16.16 -20.01 4.58
C LEU A 283 15.29 -19.14 3.67
N PHE A 284 14.29 -19.74 3.02
CA PHE A 284 13.33 -19.00 2.23
C PHE A 284 12.57 -17.96 3.08
N LEU A 285 12.03 -18.37 4.23
CA LEU A 285 11.29 -17.46 5.11
C LEU A 285 12.18 -16.35 5.69
N LEU A 286 13.47 -16.63 5.98
CA LEU A 286 14.44 -15.60 6.38
C LEU A 286 14.69 -14.62 5.23
N GLY A 287 14.88 -15.13 4.02
CA GLY A 287 15.04 -14.31 2.82
C GLY A 287 13.84 -13.40 2.56
N VAL A 288 12.62 -13.92 2.71
CA VAL A 288 11.38 -13.13 2.52
C VAL A 288 11.21 -12.05 3.57
N ASN A 289 11.54 -12.33 4.84
CA ASN A 289 11.17 -11.46 5.95
C ASN A 289 12.31 -10.58 6.46
N LEU A 290 13.50 -11.14 6.65
CA LEU A 290 14.60 -10.42 7.30
C LEU A 290 15.53 -9.73 6.30
N LEU A 291 15.83 -10.37 5.18
CA LEU A 291 16.78 -9.80 4.23
C LEU A 291 16.33 -8.45 3.65
N PRO A 292 15.04 -8.22 3.29
CA PRO A 292 14.58 -6.90 2.88
C PRO A 292 14.79 -5.83 3.96
N LEU A 293 14.54 -6.16 5.24
CA LEU A 293 14.75 -5.24 6.37
C LEU A 293 16.23 -4.88 6.54
N VAL A 294 17.09 -5.88 6.41
CA VAL A 294 18.55 -5.72 6.47
C VAL A 294 19.02 -4.82 5.31
N LEU A 295 18.53 -5.03 4.10
CA LEU A 295 18.85 -4.18 2.95
C LEU A 295 18.42 -2.72 3.17
N VAL A 296 17.21 -2.49 3.66
CA VAL A 296 16.71 -1.14 3.99
C VAL A 296 17.55 -0.49 5.09
N PHE A 297 17.93 -1.25 6.12
CA PHE A 297 18.84 -0.77 7.17
C PHE A 297 20.18 -0.32 6.61
N PHE A 298 20.80 -1.14 5.76
CA PHE A 298 22.08 -0.79 5.12
C PHE A 298 21.95 0.41 4.17
N VAL A 299 20.86 0.54 3.43
CA VAL A 299 20.60 1.76 2.63
C VAL A 299 20.57 2.98 3.54
N SER A 300 19.86 2.93 4.68
CA SER A 300 19.84 4.04 5.64
C SER A 300 21.23 4.32 6.23
N LEU A 301 21.98 3.28 6.59
CA LEU A 301 23.32 3.41 7.16
C LEU A 301 24.33 4.05 6.19
N ILE A 302 24.31 3.60 4.93
CA ILE A 302 25.26 4.06 3.90
C ILE A 302 24.91 5.45 3.38
N SER A 303 23.62 5.74 3.19
CA SER A 303 23.16 6.99 2.57
C SER A 303 22.74 8.08 3.57
N GLY A 304 22.59 7.76 4.86
CA GLY A 304 21.97 8.66 5.86
C GLY A 304 20.45 8.86 5.66
N ALA A 305 19.81 8.08 4.81
CA ALA A 305 18.40 8.21 4.45
C ALA A 305 17.47 7.99 5.66
N LYS A 306 16.47 8.88 5.82
CA LYS A 306 15.41 8.75 6.81
C LYS A 306 14.30 7.83 6.28
N ILE A 307 14.21 6.61 6.80
CA ILE A 307 13.16 5.66 6.45
C ILE A 307 11.90 5.96 7.24
N ARG A 308 10.79 6.17 6.54
CA ARG A 308 9.49 6.37 7.19
C ARG A 308 8.90 5.03 7.61
N THR A 309 8.27 5.02 8.77
CA THR A 309 7.73 3.81 9.39
C THR A 309 6.67 3.12 8.52
N MET A 310 5.78 3.89 7.89
CA MET A 310 4.74 3.37 7.00
C MET A 310 5.28 2.65 5.77
N TRP A 311 6.50 3.00 5.30
CA TRP A 311 7.11 2.33 4.16
C TRP A 311 7.42 0.85 4.42
N MET A 312 7.44 0.46 5.70
CA MET A 312 7.75 -0.90 6.13
C MET A 312 6.51 -1.79 6.26
N SER A 313 5.30 -1.26 6.10
CA SER A 313 4.03 -1.98 6.30
C SER A 313 3.97 -3.32 5.56
N THR A 314 4.37 -3.34 4.29
CA THR A 314 4.33 -4.56 3.46
C THR A 314 5.39 -5.60 3.84
N PHE A 315 6.45 -5.23 4.59
CA PHE A 315 7.55 -6.13 4.93
C PHE A 315 7.21 -7.09 6.06
N TYR A 316 6.16 -6.81 6.85
CA TYR A 316 5.72 -7.66 7.96
C TYR A 316 4.68 -8.71 7.55
N LEU A 317 4.28 -8.72 6.28
CA LEU A 317 3.17 -9.54 5.78
C LEU A 317 3.36 -11.04 6.05
N PHE A 318 4.59 -11.54 6.03
CA PHE A 318 4.91 -12.95 6.26
C PHE A 318 5.48 -13.24 7.66
N PHE A 319 5.47 -12.27 8.58
CA PHE A 319 6.03 -12.44 9.93
C PHE A 319 5.32 -13.53 10.72
N GLY A 320 3.99 -13.61 10.63
CA GLY A 320 3.25 -14.69 11.26
C GLY A 320 3.73 -16.06 10.76
N LEU A 321 3.87 -16.24 9.44
CA LEU A 321 4.37 -17.48 8.84
C LEU A 321 5.80 -17.80 9.29
N LEU A 322 6.71 -16.81 9.29
CA LEU A 322 8.09 -16.95 9.76
C LEU A 322 8.12 -17.45 11.21
N PHE A 323 7.50 -16.69 12.13
CA PHE A 323 7.62 -16.97 13.55
C PHE A 323 6.94 -18.29 13.95
N PHE A 324 5.75 -18.58 13.44
CA PHE A 324 5.09 -19.86 13.73
C PHE A 324 5.85 -21.04 13.12
N TYR A 325 6.51 -20.88 11.97
CA TYR A 325 7.31 -21.96 11.41
C TYR A 325 8.54 -22.28 12.26
N TYR A 326 9.27 -21.26 12.74
CA TYR A 326 10.43 -21.44 13.60
C TYR A 326 10.07 -21.94 15.00
N LEU A 327 8.92 -21.48 15.53
CA LEU A 327 8.52 -21.71 16.91
C LEU A 327 7.52 -22.86 17.08
N LYS A 328 7.11 -23.55 15.99
CA LYS A 328 6.07 -24.60 16.03
C LYS A 328 6.29 -25.66 17.12
N ASN A 329 7.54 -26.02 17.40
CA ASN A 329 7.87 -27.04 18.40
C ASN A 329 7.74 -26.56 19.86
N ILE A 330 7.67 -25.26 20.08
CA ILE A 330 7.54 -24.67 21.41
C ILE A 330 6.17 -23.98 21.62
N VAL A 331 5.35 -23.91 20.58
CA VAL A 331 3.96 -23.44 20.70
C VAL A 331 3.19 -24.40 21.59
N ASN A 332 2.48 -23.84 22.57
CA ASN A 332 1.61 -24.59 23.47
C ASN A 332 0.16 -24.51 23.00
N LEU A 333 -0.31 -25.55 22.32
CA LEU A 333 -1.67 -25.59 21.78
C LEU A 333 -2.77 -25.52 22.86
N ASN A 334 -2.47 -25.84 24.13
CA ASN A 334 -3.41 -25.64 25.24
C ASN A 334 -3.69 -24.15 25.51
N LYS A 335 -2.78 -23.25 25.10
CA LYS A 335 -2.96 -21.82 25.22
C LYS A 335 -3.65 -21.16 24.01
N VAL A 336 -4.00 -21.94 22.98
CA VAL A 336 -4.64 -21.45 21.75
C VAL A 336 -5.93 -20.69 22.04
N LYS A 337 -6.75 -21.13 23.02
CA LYS A 337 -7.95 -20.39 23.43
C LYS A 337 -7.61 -18.96 23.89
N LYS A 338 -6.57 -18.81 24.71
CA LYS A 338 -6.10 -17.50 25.20
C LYS A 338 -5.67 -16.59 24.03
N PHE A 339 -4.92 -17.15 23.09
CA PHE A 339 -4.54 -16.45 21.87
C PHE A 339 -5.77 -15.98 21.07
N PHE A 340 -6.75 -16.86 20.84
CA PHE A 340 -7.97 -16.48 20.12
C PHE A 340 -8.75 -15.37 20.82
N TYR A 341 -8.93 -15.44 22.15
CA TYR A 341 -9.59 -14.35 22.88
C TYR A 341 -8.85 -13.03 22.75
N THR A 342 -7.51 -13.04 22.81
CA THR A 342 -6.70 -11.83 22.62
C THR A 342 -6.85 -11.28 21.19
N ILE A 343 -6.80 -12.15 20.19
CA ILE A 343 -6.99 -11.71 18.79
C ILE A 343 -8.42 -11.19 18.58
N CYS A 344 -9.45 -11.86 19.09
CA CYS A 344 -10.82 -11.35 19.02
C CYS A 344 -10.96 -9.98 19.68
N PHE A 345 -10.32 -9.79 20.84
CA PHE A 345 -10.31 -8.50 21.52
C PHE A 345 -9.67 -7.42 20.65
N LEU A 346 -8.49 -7.66 20.07
CA LEU A 346 -7.80 -6.73 19.19
C LEU A 346 -8.60 -6.45 17.90
N PHE A 347 -9.20 -7.48 17.32
CA PHE A 347 -10.02 -7.41 16.12
C PHE A 347 -11.21 -6.45 16.27
N PHE A 348 -11.85 -6.39 17.43
CA PHE A 348 -12.93 -5.44 17.70
C PHE A 348 -12.44 -4.13 18.30
N LEU A 349 -11.38 -4.13 19.09
CA LEU A 349 -10.81 -2.91 19.69
C LEU A 349 -10.30 -1.95 18.61
N SER A 350 -9.63 -2.45 17.58
CA SER A 350 -9.03 -1.63 16.53
C SER A 350 -10.07 -0.78 15.76
N PRO A 351 -11.15 -1.35 15.21
CA PRO A 351 -12.20 -0.56 14.53
C PRO A 351 -12.99 0.34 15.48
N ILE A 352 -13.20 -0.06 16.75
CA ILE A 352 -13.82 0.80 17.77
C ILE A 352 -12.93 2.02 18.02
N THR A 353 -11.62 1.82 18.16
CA THR A 353 -10.66 2.92 18.33
C THR A 353 -10.64 3.82 17.10
N TYR A 354 -10.67 3.24 15.88
CA TYR A 354 -10.77 4.03 14.65
C TYR A 354 -12.02 4.89 14.64
N LEU A 355 -13.17 4.30 14.94
CA LEU A 355 -14.46 5.00 15.00
C LEU A 355 -14.42 6.14 16.03
N TYR A 356 -13.92 5.86 17.24
CA TYR A 356 -13.78 6.85 18.30
C TYR A 356 -12.88 8.02 17.85
N VAL A 357 -11.70 7.74 17.33
CA VAL A 357 -10.75 8.76 16.85
C VAL A 357 -11.37 9.54 15.67
N SER A 358 -12.13 8.85 14.80
CA SER A 358 -12.79 9.49 13.67
C SER A 358 -13.90 10.45 14.08
N ILE A 359 -14.61 10.19 15.16
CA ILE A 359 -15.74 11.05 15.62
C ILE A 359 -15.25 12.15 16.57
N SER A 360 -14.25 11.85 17.44
CA SER A 360 -13.84 12.75 18.51
C SER A 360 -12.76 13.77 18.14
N ASN A 361 -12.00 13.53 17.07
CA ASN A 361 -10.98 14.49 16.61
C ASN A 361 -11.55 15.34 15.48
N ASP A 362 -11.61 16.65 15.70
CA ASP A 362 -11.93 17.65 14.68
C ASP A 362 -10.70 17.98 13.82
N TYR A 363 -10.93 18.49 12.61
CA TYR A 363 -9.90 18.98 11.69
C TYR A 363 -9.01 17.89 11.03
N LYS A 364 -9.46 16.64 10.96
CA LYS A 364 -8.81 15.63 10.14
C LYS A 364 -9.06 15.90 8.64
N ARG A 365 -8.20 15.35 7.79
CA ARG A 365 -8.43 15.42 6.33
C ARG A 365 -9.71 14.71 5.89
N THR A 366 -10.09 13.66 6.60
CA THR A 366 -11.35 12.94 6.37
C THR A 366 -12.61 13.72 6.81
N ASP A 367 -12.47 14.86 7.48
CA ASP A 367 -13.57 15.78 7.82
C ASP A 367 -13.73 16.91 6.77
N PHE A 368 -12.87 16.96 5.77
CA PHE A 368 -12.93 17.96 4.71
C PHE A 368 -14.22 17.79 3.90
N PRO A 369 -15.05 18.85 3.75
CA PRO A 369 -16.35 18.75 3.09
C PRO A 369 -16.21 18.77 1.54
N GLY A 370 -15.42 17.83 0.99
CA GLY A 370 -15.06 17.80 -0.43
C GLY A 370 -16.26 17.77 -1.37
N LYS A 371 -17.25 16.95 -1.05
CA LYS A 371 -18.50 16.83 -1.82
C LYS A 371 -19.34 18.11 -1.79
N GLU A 372 -19.44 18.77 -0.64
CA GLU A 372 -20.17 20.03 -0.52
C GLU A 372 -19.47 21.16 -1.26
N ILE A 373 -18.15 21.27 -1.14
CA ILE A 373 -17.33 22.24 -1.88
C ILE A 373 -17.51 22.04 -3.38
N ALA A 374 -17.42 20.81 -3.88
CA ALA A 374 -17.64 20.52 -5.29
C ALA A 374 -19.03 20.94 -5.77
N ARG A 375 -20.07 20.71 -4.96
CA ARG A 375 -21.44 21.18 -5.26
C ARG A 375 -21.52 22.69 -5.36
N LEU A 376 -20.92 23.41 -4.40
CA LEU A 376 -20.91 24.89 -4.43
C LEU A 376 -20.14 25.45 -5.64
N VAL A 377 -19.03 24.80 -5.99
CA VAL A 377 -18.23 25.12 -7.16
C VAL A 377 -19.03 24.86 -8.45
N GLN A 378 -19.72 23.72 -8.53
CA GLN A 378 -20.57 23.36 -9.67
C GLN A 378 -21.71 24.36 -9.88
N ASN A 379 -22.46 24.71 -8.83
CA ASN A 379 -23.52 25.70 -8.92
C ASN A 379 -22.98 27.05 -9.43
N LYS A 380 -21.86 27.51 -8.86
CA LYS A 380 -21.27 28.77 -9.31
C LYS A 380 -20.75 28.71 -10.76
N TRP A 381 -20.33 27.54 -11.21
CA TRP A 381 -19.97 27.31 -12.59
C TRP A 381 -21.18 27.46 -13.53
N GLU A 382 -22.28 26.79 -13.21
CA GLU A 382 -23.52 26.80 -13.99
C GLU A 382 -24.18 28.18 -14.07
N ASP A 383 -24.03 29.00 -13.01
CA ASP A 383 -24.51 30.40 -13.00
C ASP A 383 -23.72 31.30 -13.98
N ASN A 384 -22.52 30.92 -14.39
CA ASN A 384 -21.62 31.80 -15.15
C ASN A 384 -21.22 31.25 -16.52
N PHE A 385 -21.32 29.93 -16.75
CA PHE A 385 -20.79 29.26 -17.94
C PHE A 385 -21.73 28.18 -18.46
N VAL A 386 -21.73 27.98 -19.80
CA VAL A 386 -22.59 27.00 -20.47
C VAL A 386 -21.89 25.68 -20.82
N ASN A 387 -20.57 25.61 -20.70
CA ASN A 387 -19.79 24.40 -21.00
C ASN A 387 -19.43 23.63 -19.73
N GLU A 388 -19.12 22.35 -19.90
CA GLU A 388 -18.67 21.49 -18.80
C GLU A 388 -17.29 21.87 -18.27
N ILE A 389 -17.03 21.55 -16.99
CA ILE A 389 -15.73 21.61 -16.36
C ILE A 389 -14.93 20.41 -16.83
N LYS A 390 -13.81 20.64 -17.57
CA LYS A 390 -12.96 19.56 -18.11
C LYS A 390 -11.66 19.39 -17.37
N ILE A 391 -11.14 20.46 -16.76
CA ILE A 391 -9.83 20.49 -16.13
C ILE A 391 -9.91 21.18 -14.77
N VAL A 392 -9.25 20.59 -13.77
CA VAL A 392 -8.98 21.24 -12.48
C VAL A 392 -7.48 21.28 -12.25
N VAL A 393 -6.99 22.46 -11.85
CA VAL A 393 -5.56 22.74 -11.68
C VAL A 393 -5.26 23.15 -10.25
N GLY A 394 -4.28 22.52 -9.63
CA GLY A 394 -3.84 22.80 -8.27
C GLY A 394 -3.19 21.59 -7.62
N ASP A 395 -2.96 21.67 -6.31
CA ASP A 395 -2.39 20.54 -5.55
C ASP A 395 -3.32 19.32 -5.57
N GLU A 396 -2.75 18.13 -5.31
CA GLU A 396 -3.48 16.86 -5.36
C GLU A 396 -4.65 16.79 -4.36
N TRP A 397 -4.62 17.62 -3.30
CA TRP A 397 -5.71 17.63 -2.32
C TRP A 397 -6.86 18.52 -2.77
N SER A 398 -6.62 19.82 -3.01
CA SER A 398 -7.69 20.77 -3.34
C SER A 398 -8.29 20.51 -4.73
N ALA A 399 -7.46 20.35 -5.76
CA ALA A 399 -7.89 20.05 -7.11
C ALA A 399 -8.31 18.58 -7.26
N GLY A 400 -7.66 17.65 -6.55
CA GLY A 400 -8.02 16.24 -6.53
C GLY A 400 -9.41 16.00 -5.97
N ASN A 401 -9.79 16.67 -4.87
CA ASN A 401 -11.16 16.60 -4.34
C ASN A 401 -12.20 17.12 -5.35
N LEU A 402 -11.90 18.22 -6.07
CA LEU A 402 -12.80 18.69 -7.13
C LEU A 402 -12.87 17.67 -8.27
N SER A 403 -11.74 17.17 -8.75
CA SER A 403 -11.74 16.12 -9.79
C SER A 403 -12.55 14.89 -9.38
N TYR A 404 -12.49 14.49 -8.11
CA TYR A 404 -13.21 13.33 -7.61
C TYR A 404 -14.73 13.56 -7.47
N HIS A 405 -15.13 14.70 -6.93
CA HIS A 405 -16.52 14.95 -6.56
C HIS A 405 -17.35 15.70 -7.61
N LEU A 406 -16.70 16.42 -8.56
CA LEU A 406 -17.41 17.09 -9.65
C LEU A 406 -18.04 16.07 -10.61
N TYR A 407 -19.24 16.37 -11.06
CA TYR A 407 -20.04 15.46 -11.90
C TYR A 407 -19.33 15.07 -13.21
N SER A 408 -18.67 16.05 -13.86
CA SER A 408 -17.96 15.83 -15.12
C SER A 408 -16.65 15.03 -15.00
N ARG A 409 -16.19 14.70 -13.77
CA ARG A 409 -14.89 14.06 -13.52
C ARG A 409 -13.75 14.76 -14.25
N PRO A 410 -13.49 16.06 -14.01
CA PRO A 410 -12.48 16.80 -14.73
C PRO A 410 -11.06 16.24 -14.51
N ILE A 411 -10.23 16.33 -15.53
CA ILE A 411 -8.82 15.93 -15.46
C ILE A 411 -8.08 16.81 -14.47
N TRP A 412 -7.34 16.19 -13.54
CA TRP A 412 -6.46 16.88 -12.63
C TRP A 412 -5.13 17.22 -13.29
N MET A 413 -4.63 18.43 -13.03
CA MET A 413 -3.29 18.91 -13.41
C MET A 413 -2.62 19.62 -12.24
N ASN A 414 -1.34 19.32 -11.97
CA ASN A 414 -0.61 19.91 -10.84
C ASN A 414 -0.25 21.38 -11.10
N ASP A 415 0.28 21.70 -12.29
CA ASP A 415 0.70 23.06 -12.67
C ASP A 415 0.45 23.30 -14.16
N LEU A 416 0.09 24.54 -14.46
CA LEU A 416 -0.11 24.99 -15.84
C LEU A 416 1.17 25.37 -16.57
N LYS A 417 2.26 25.62 -15.85
CA LYS A 417 3.48 26.18 -16.49
C LYS A 417 3.97 25.36 -17.68
N ASN A 418 3.73 24.03 -17.65
CA ASN A 418 4.13 23.13 -18.74
C ASN A 418 3.04 22.94 -19.82
N ASN A 419 1.78 23.32 -19.56
CA ASN A 419 0.64 23.06 -20.46
C ASN A 419 -0.21 24.30 -20.75
N ALA A 420 0.16 25.49 -20.28
CA ALA A 420 -0.62 26.70 -20.43
C ALA A 420 -0.88 27.08 -21.90
N SER A 421 0.02 26.72 -22.82
CA SER A 421 -0.13 26.97 -24.26
C SER A 421 -1.23 26.12 -24.91
N ASN A 422 -1.64 25.01 -24.29
CA ASN A 422 -2.64 24.06 -24.84
C ASN A 422 -4.04 24.27 -24.28
N ILE A 423 -4.22 25.10 -23.23
CA ILE A 423 -5.53 25.34 -22.62
C ILE A 423 -6.17 26.55 -23.33
N LYS A 424 -7.07 26.26 -24.26
CA LYS A 424 -7.93 27.28 -24.86
C LYS A 424 -8.91 27.77 -23.80
N ASN A 425 -9.15 29.10 -23.75
CA ASN A 425 -10.09 29.76 -22.80
C ASN A 425 -11.49 29.18 -22.78
N ASN A 426 -11.84 28.30 -23.74
CA ASN A 426 -13.16 27.71 -23.91
C ASN A 426 -13.26 26.28 -23.33
N GLN A 427 -12.21 25.73 -22.72
CA GLN A 427 -12.19 24.30 -22.36
C GLN A 427 -12.84 23.97 -21.03
N GLY A 428 -13.22 24.94 -20.22
CA GLY A 428 -13.78 24.68 -18.89
C GLY A 428 -12.71 24.32 -17.85
N VAL A 429 -12.05 25.33 -17.32
CA VAL A 429 -10.91 25.15 -16.39
C VAL A 429 -11.19 25.81 -15.05
N ILE A 430 -10.87 25.10 -13.96
CA ILE A 430 -10.90 25.63 -12.61
C ILE A 430 -9.48 25.56 -12.02
N TYR A 431 -8.99 26.68 -11.54
CA TYR A 431 -7.78 26.77 -10.74
C TYR A 431 -8.12 26.82 -9.27
N THR A 432 -7.44 26.01 -8.47
CA THR A 432 -7.57 26.05 -7.01
C THR A 432 -6.25 26.44 -6.36
N GLY A 433 -6.29 27.14 -5.23
CA GLY A 433 -5.08 27.50 -4.50
C GLY A 433 -5.30 28.63 -3.50
N ASN A 434 -4.20 29.31 -3.18
CA ASN A 434 -4.25 30.43 -2.24
C ASN A 434 -5.18 31.55 -2.74
N PRO A 435 -6.24 31.92 -1.98
CA PRO A 435 -7.22 32.92 -2.42
C PRO A 435 -6.61 34.28 -2.73
N LYS A 436 -5.60 34.71 -1.95
CA LYS A 436 -4.94 36.01 -2.15
C LYS A 436 -4.16 36.08 -3.46
N VAL A 437 -3.56 34.96 -3.86
CA VAL A 437 -2.79 34.88 -5.13
C VAL A 437 -3.76 34.78 -6.31
N LEU A 438 -4.70 33.84 -6.26
CA LEU A 438 -5.66 33.61 -7.34
C LEU A 438 -6.52 34.84 -7.64
N LYS A 439 -6.94 35.59 -6.62
CA LYS A 439 -7.72 36.81 -6.83
C LYS A 439 -7.01 37.85 -7.67
N LYS A 440 -5.65 37.91 -7.59
CA LYS A 440 -4.85 38.88 -8.35
C LYS A 440 -4.63 38.50 -9.81
N ILE A 441 -4.62 37.20 -10.11
CA ILE A 441 -4.23 36.68 -11.43
C ILE A 441 -5.39 36.02 -12.19
N CYS A 442 -6.58 35.92 -11.59
CA CYS A 442 -7.73 35.26 -12.21
C CYS A 442 -8.31 36.10 -13.36
N PRO A 443 -8.28 35.61 -14.61
CA PRO A 443 -8.86 36.31 -15.75
C PRO A 443 -10.37 36.03 -15.90
N GLY A 444 -10.92 35.08 -15.11
CA GLY A 444 -12.29 34.63 -15.19
C GLY A 444 -13.13 34.98 -13.94
N VAL A 445 -14.01 34.07 -13.53
CA VAL A 445 -14.84 34.25 -12.34
C VAL A 445 -14.10 33.74 -11.11
N PHE A 446 -13.81 34.66 -10.17
CA PHE A 446 -13.18 34.31 -8.91
C PHE A 446 -14.21 34.03 -7.81
N GLY A 447 -13.94 33.02 -7.00
CA GLY A 447 -14.69 32.70 -5.79
C GLY A 447 -13.79 32.18 -4.68
N THR A 448 -14.27 32.23 -3.45
CA THR A 448 -13.56 31.67 -2.27
C THR A 448 -14.52 30.78 -1.49
N ILE A 449 -14.10 29.55 -1.24
CA ILE A 449 -14.70 28.62 -0.28
C ILE A 449 -13.54 28.21 0.63
N LYS A 450 -13.52 28.72 1.86
CA LYS A 450 -12.39 28.51 2.77
C LYS A 450 -12.02 27.02 2.92
N PRO A 451 -10.73 26.68 2.89
CA PRO A 451 -9.56 27.57 2.89
C PRO A 451 -9.06 27.98 1.49
N TYR A 452 -9.69 27.53 0.40
CA TYR A 452 -9.19 27.69 -0.98
C TYR A 452 -9.90 28.80 -1.76
N GLY A 453 -9.17 29.39 -2.71
CA GLY A 453 -9.69 30.22 -3.79
C GLY A 453 -9.90 29.40 -5.05
N TYR A 454 -10.86 29.81 -5.89
CA TYR A 454 -11.20 29.17 -7.16
C TYR A 454 -11.27 30.25 -8.25
N CYS A 455 -10.56 30.03 -9.34
CA CYS A 455 -10.66 30.84 -10.55
C CYS A 455 -11.24 29.97 -11.67
N MET A 456 -12.38 30.36 -12.19
CA MET A 456 -13.17 29.61 -13.16
C MET A 456 -13.09 30.27 -14.53
N ILE A 457 -12.76 29.53 -15.57
CA ILE A 457 -12.62 29.99 -16.96
C ILE A 457 -13.41 29.07 -17.87
N GLY A 458 -14.49 29.57 -18.43
CA GLY A 458 -15.40 28.82 -19.31
C GLY A 458 -16.03 29.70 -20.38
N ARG A 459 -16.88 29.10 -21.21
CA ARG A 459 -17.67 29.79 -22.22
C ARG A 459 -18.93 30.35 -21.57
N ARG A 460 -19.14 31.65 -21.70
CA ARG A 460 -20.37 32.35 -21.29
C ARG A 460 -21.49 32.12 -22.29
#